data_ac149e0b06770f59c37a6db4683d427d
#
_entry.id   ac149e0b06770f59c37a6db4683d427d
#
_cell.length_a   1.000
_cell.length_b   1.000
_cell.length_c   1.000
_cell.angle_alpha   90.00
_cell.angle_beta   90.00
_cell.angle_gamma   90.00
#
_symmetry.space_group_name_H-M   'P 1'
#
loop_
_entity.id
_entity.type
_entity.pdbx_description
1 polymer ?
#
loop_
_entity_poly.entity_id
_entity_poly.type
_entity_poly.pdbx_seq_one_letter_code
_entity_poly.pdbx_strand_id
1 'polypeptide(L)'
;MQFRGALLAATVLAAPVAAYAQPVTGLYVGAGAGVNFRQDESVKGLTVVNGPGTGIVLGSGFGGVPLGVNTGLNKQYGVGEVGVISLGWGFGNGLRVELEGNARNNRVDKVTGTPFPTNSGGNEVTYGVMTNVLYDFDIAKWTGGQSYVFPYIGVGAGYAWTNYDSLHSYGTNFPFYYKSNDSDGNFAYQAIAGIAYPIPGVAGLSLTAEYRFFGVLSGAKYNGSVDTGFQRSFVETKAGDQYNHSILLGVRYAFNTAAPPPPAPAPVAAPAPAPARSYLVFFDWDRADLTGRARQIIREAAENSTRVQYPRIEVNGYTDTSGTPAYNQRLSVRRAQSVAAELVRDGVPRNAISIQGFGETHLLVATGPGVREPQNRRVEIIIR
;
A
#
# COMPACT_ATOMS: atom_id res chain seq x y z
N MET A 1 38.86 1.07 -8.76
CA MET A 1 38.11 0.19 -7.82
C MET A 1 36.70 0.07 -8.34
N GLN A 2 36.31 -1.09 -8.85
CA GLN A 2 34.95 -1.31 -9.43
C GLN A 2 34.01 -1.68 -8.31
N PHE A 3 33.01 -0.84 -8.06
CA PHE A 3 31.84 -1.19 -7.21
C PHE A 3 30.92 -2.09 -8.01
N ARG A 4 30.91 -3.37 -7.73
CA ARG A 4 29.85 -4.30 -8.16
C ARG A 4 28.65 -4.13 -7.23
N GLY A 5 27.66 -3.41 -7.72
CA GLY A 5 26.36 -3.29 -7.04
C GLY A 5 25.66 -4.63 -7.03
N ALA A 6 25.44 -5.18 -5.85
CA ALA A 6 24.52 -6.29 -5.65
C ALA A 6 23.09 -5.75 -5.69
N LEU A 7 22.38 -5.98 -6.79
CA LEU A 7 20.94 -5.80 -6.90
C LEU A 7 20.29 -6.97 -6.14
N LEU A 8 19.85 -6.73 -4.91
CA LEU A 8 18.94 -7.64 -4.22
C LEU A 8 17.54 -7.45 -4.82
N ALA A 9 17.17 -8.34 -5.72
CA ALA A 9 15.80 -8.48 -6.20
C ALA A 9 14.99 -9.11 -5.07
N ALA A 10 14.30 -8.29 -4.28
CA ALA A 10 13.28 -8.74 -3.37
C ALA A 10 12.03 -9.13 -4.18
N THR A 11 11.89 -10.39 -4.53
CA THR A 11 10.64 -10.98 -4.97
C THR A 11 9.66 -10.96 -3.80
N VAL A 12 8.83 -9.93 -3.74
CA VAL A 12 7.68 -9.88 -2.84
C VAL A 12 6.67 -10.89 -3.34
N LEU A 13 6.59 -12.04 -2.69
CA LEU A 13 5.50 -12.99 -2.83
C LEU A 13 4.21 -12.27 -2.41
N ALA A 14 3.40 -11.90 -3.37
CA ALA A 14 2.05 -11.37 -3.17
C ALA A 14 1.13 -12.50 -2.68
N ALA A 15 1.13 -12.75 -1.39
CA ALA A 15 0.00 -13.41 -0.75
C ALA A 15 -1.08 -12.34 -0.51
N PRO A 16 -2.34 -12.57 -0.86
CA PRO A 16 -3.43 -11.64 -0.56
C PRO A 16 -3.74 -11.72 0.94
N VAL A 17 -2.95 -11.05 1.74
CA VAL A 17 -3.35 -10.76 3.12
C VAL A 17 -4.09 -9.44 3.05
N ALA A 18 -5.39 -9.48 3.29
CA ALA A 18 -6.21 -8.28 3.47
C ALA A 18 -5.71 -7.54 4.73
N ALA A 19 -4.64 -6.80 4.60
CA ALA A 19 -4.20 -5.86 5.61
C ALA A 19 -5.14 -4.66 5.53
N TYR A 20 -6.20 -4.65 6.32
CA TYR A 20 -6.91 -3.42 6.63
C TYR A 20 -5.91 -2.53 7.35
N ALA A 21 -5.37 -1.53 6.64
CA ALA A 21 -4.58 -0.52 7.29
C ALA A 21 -5.51 0.31 8.17
N GLN A 22 -5.44 0.03 9.44
CA GLN A 22 -6.03 0.89 10.45
C GLN A 22 -5.12 2.12 10.62
N PRO A 23 -5.69 3.31 10.82
CA PRO A 23 -4.91 4.48 11.19
C PRO A 23 -4.03 4.16 12.38
N VAL A 24 -2.82 4.69 12.40
CA VAL A 24 -1.87 4.47 13.51
C VAL A 24 -2.54 4.85 14.82
N THR A 25 -2.55 3.91 15.78
CA THR A 25 -3.15 4.09 17.10
C THR A 25 -2.09 3.86 18.17
N GLY A 26 -1.99 4.81 19.12
CA GLY A 26 -1.04 4.72 20.22
C GLY A 26 0.40 5.05 19.82
N LEU A 27 1.33 4.56 20.61
CA LEU A 27 2.75 4.85 20.49
C LEU A 27 3.35 4.26 19.21
N TYR A 28 4.20 5.04 18.54
CA TYR A 28 5.03 4.56 17.43
C TYR A 28 6.41 5.21 17.44
N VAL A 29 7.36 4.58 16.77
CA VAL A 29 8.69 5.11 16.50
C VAL A 29 8.92 5.13 15.00
N GLY A 30 9.71 6.09 14.54
CA GLY A 30 10.12 6.22 13.15
C GLY A 30 11.60 6.50 13.02
N ALA A 31 12.18 6.06 11.92
CA ALA A 31 13.53 6.41 11.50
C ALA A 31 13.59 6.50 9.99
N GLY A 32 14.35 7.47 9.48
CA GLY A 32 14.53 7.66 8.05
C GLY A 32 15.88 8.27 7.72
N ALA A 33 16.36 7.99 6.52
CA ALA A 33 17.57 8.58 5.98
C ALA A 33 17.38 8.87 4.48
N GLY A 34 18.14 9.84 3.98
CA GLY A 34 17.98 10.23 2.59
C GLY A 34 18.96 11.31 2.14
N VAL A 35 18.60 11.95 1.06
CA VAL A 35 19.38 13.04 0.44
C VAL A 35 18.75 14.40 0.74
N ASN A 36 19.60 15.39 0.92
CA ASN A 36 19.20 16.77 1.20
C ASN A 36 19.73 17.72 0.12
N PHE A 37 18.83 18.50 -0.44
CA PHE A 37 19.13 19.56 -1.40
C PHE A 37 18.89 20.90 -0.69
N ARG A 38 19.98 21.56 -0.34
CA ARG A 38 19.91 22.87 0.28
C ARG A 38 19.93 23.95 -0.79
N GLN A 39 19.03 24.91 -0.70
CA GLN A 39 19.03 26.08 -1.58
C GLN A 39 20.21 27.01 -1.22
N ASP A 40 20.66 27.74 -2.24
CA ASP A 40 21.69 28.77 -2.06
C ASP A 40 21.26 29.78 -0.99
N GLU A 41 22.18 30.13 -0.12
CA GLU A 41 21.91 31.03 1.00
C GLU A 41 22.66 32.36 0.84
N SER A 42 21.90 33.45 0.95
CA SER A 42 22.48 34.80 0.95
C SER A 42 22.96 35.17 2.36
N VAL A 43 24.21 35.59 2.47
CA VAL A 43 24.77 36.15 3.70
C VAL A 43 24.27 37.59 3.87
N LYS A 44 23.50 37.88 4.90
CA LYS A 44 22.83 39.16 5.12
C LYS A 44 23.73 40.25 5.71
N GLY A 45 24.86 39.88 6.29
CA GLY A 45 25.78 40.84 6.86
C GLY A 45 27.13 40.25 7.25
N LEU A 46 28.16 41.02 7.13
CA LEU A 46 29.49 40.74 7.67
C LEU A 46 29.93 41.98 8.48
N THR A 47 30.12 41.83 9.78
CA THR A 47 30.48 42.92 10.69
C THR A 47 31.81 42.61 11.34
N VAL A 48 32.72 43.56 11.34
CA VAL A 48 33.99 43.45 12.12
C VAL A 48 33.68 43.69 13.60
N VAL A 49 34.00 42.69 14.41
CA VAL A 49 33.70 42.75 15.86
C VAL A 49 34.88 43.24 16.67
N ASN A 50 36.11 42.78 16.38
CA ASN A 50 37.35 43.20 17.04
C ASN A 50 38.56 42.94 16.15
N GLY A 51 39.51 43.87 16.11
CA GLY A 51 40.84 43.76 15.52
C GLY A 51 41.74 44.88 16.06
N PRO A 52 43.05 44.74 16.05
CA PRO A 52 43.96 45.85 16.29
C PRO A 52 43.77 46.88 15.16
N GLY A 53 43.07 47.95 15.50
CA GLY A 53 42.65 48.95 14.51
C GLY A 53 41.13 49.07 14.41
N THR A 54 40.48 49.43 15.53
CA THR A 54 39.10 49.95 15.54
C THR A 54 39.03 51.23 14.68
N GLY A 55 38.78 51.06 13.41
CA GLY A 55 38.78 52.14 12.41
C GLY A 55 39.23 51.75 11.03
N ILE A 56 39.68 50.53 10.80
CA ILE A 56 39.91 50.04 9.45
C ILE A 56 38.58 49.57 8.91
N VAL A 57 37.87 50.50 8.34
CA VAL A 57 36.95 50.25 7.28
C VAL A 57 37.77 49.48 6.24
N LEU A 58 37.53 48.15 6.07
CA LEU A 58 38.02 47.39 4.92
C LEU A 58 37.57 48.02 3.60
N GLY A 59 37.27 49.32 3.62
CA GLY A 59 36.67 50.09 2.55
C GLY A 59 37.66 50.77 1.59
N SER A 60 38.90 51.00 1.98
CA SER A 60 39.81 51.73 1.09
C SER A 60 40.93 50.91 0.41
N GLY A 61 41.13 49.67 0.88
CA GLY A 61 42.12 48.77 0.26
C GLY A 61 41.53 47.64 -0.57
N PHE A 62 40.23 47.38 -0.47
CA PHE A 62 39.53 46.27 -1.12
C PHE A 62 38.42 46.76 -2.05
N GLY A 63 38.72 47.68 -2.92
CA GLY A 63 37.72 48.12 -3.92
C GLY A 63 36.45 48.76 -3.35
N GLY A 64 36.52 49.32 -2.14
CA GLY A 64 35.45 50.19 -1.60
C GLY A 64 34.20 49.49 -1.08
N VAL A 65 34.26 48.25 -0.71
CA VAL A 65 33.11 47.56 -0.09
C VAL A 65 33.10 47.82 1.40
N PRO A 66 32.20 48.65 1.98
CA PRO A 66 32.05 48.84 3.40
C PRO A 66 31.62 47.54 4.04
N LEU A 67 32.37 47.07 5.06
CA LEU A 67 31.88 46.04 5.95
C LEU A 67 30.64 46.55 6.70
N GLY A 68 29.53 45.89 6.61
CA GLY A 68 28.24 46.31 7.16
C GLY A 68 27.15 46.52 6.10
N VAL A 69 27.47 46.37 4.82
CA VAL A 69 26.50 46.37 3.74
C VAL A 69 26.16 44.94 3.35
N ASN A 70 24.93 44.73 2.88
CA ASN A 70 24.52 43.49 2.24
C ASN A 70 25.55 43.13 1.14
N THR A 71 26.42 42.16 1.41
CA THR A 71 27.62 41.92 0.59
C THR A 71 27.30 41.22 -0.71
N GLY A 72 26.06 40.81 -0.93
CA GLY A 72 25.67 39.98 -2.07
C GLY A 72 26.34 38.59 -2.09
N LEU A 73 26.98 38.22 -0.95
CA LEU A 73 27.59 36.90 -0.80
C LEU A 73 26.53 35.83 -0.82
N ASN A 74 26.72 34.82 -1.62
CA ASN A 74 25.82 33.70 -1.77
C ASN A 74 26.60 32.38 -1.66
N LYS A 75 26.18 31.53 -0.71
CA LYS A 75 26.76 30.21 -0.51
C LYS A 75 25.99 29.18 -1.36
N GLN A 76 26.70 28.41 -2.16
CA GLN A 76 26.17 27.32 -2.97
C GLN A 76 26.54 25.99 -2.33
N TYR A 77 25.59 25.08 -2.35
CA TYR A 77 25.70 23.80 -1.65
C TYR A 77 25.62 22.61 -2.61
N GLY A 78 26.42 21.61 -2.33
CA GLY A 78 26.30 20.29 -2.94
C GLY A 78 25.12 19.49 -2.33
N VAL A 79 24.82 18.35 -2.95
CA VAL A 79 23.89 17.39 -2.40
C VAL A 79 24.43 16.86 -1.07
N GLY A 80 23.58 16.90 -0.06
CA GLY A 80 23.90 16.47 1.29
C GLY A 80 23.10 15.25 1.71
N GLU A 81 23.27 14.89 2.97
CA GLU A 81 22.64 13.77 3.64
C GLU A 81 21.66 14.26 4.70
N VAL A 82 20.64 13.46 4.99
CA VAL A 82 19.68 13.73 6.07
C VAL A 82 19.33 12.44 6.79
N GLY A 83 19.25 12.52 8.13
CA GLY A 83 18.75 11.47 9.00
C GLY A 83 17.68 12.03 9.93
N VAL A 84 16.66 11.24 10.23
CA VAL A 84 15.58 11.58 11.14
C VAL A 84 15.25 10.40 12.05
N ILE A 85 14.89 10.70 13.29
CA ILE A 85 14.30 9.75 14.24
C ILE A 85 13.07 10.41 14.84
N SER A 86 12.02 9.64 15.08
CA SER A 86 10.80 10.19 15.69
C SER A 86 10.15 9.24 16.69
N LEU A 87 9.49 9.84 17.67
CA LEU A 87 8.62 9.19 18.63
C LEU A 87 7.25 9.89 18.55
N GLY A 88 6.19 9.14 18.29
CA GLY A 88 4.90 9.75 18.08
C GLY A 88 3.73 8.98 18.68
N TRP A 89 2.58 9.61 18.64
CA TRP A 89 1.31 9.07 19.09
C TRP A 89 0.25 9.24 18.01
N GLY A 90 -0.40 8.16 17.61
CA GLY A 90 -1.52 8.13 16.70
C GLY A 90 -2.85 8.05 17.44
N PHE A 91 -3.85 8.82 17.00
CA PHE A 91 -5.16 8.91 17.64
C PHE A 91 -6.19 7.92 17.04
N GLY A 92 -5.80 7.14 16.04
CA GLY A 92 -6.69 6.15 15.41
C GLY A 92 -7.69 6.75 14.40
N ASN A 93 -7.71 8.05 14.23
CA ASN A 93 -8.58 8.79 13.28
C ASN A 93 -7.80 9.39 12.10
N GLY A 94 -6.55 9.00 11.92
CA GLY A 94 -5.61 9.55 10.94
C GLY A 94 -4.69 10.62 11.49
N LEU A 95 -5.07 11.30 12.58
CA LEU A 95 -4.23 12.31 13.22
C LEU A 95 -3.09 11.66 14.00
N ARG A 96 -1.88 12.23 13.86
CA ARG A 96 -0.68 11.85 14.62
C ARG A 96 0.07 13.09 15.09
N VAL A 97 0.70 12.98 16.25
CA VAL A 97 1.66 13.97 16.74
C VAL A 97 2.98 13.25 17.01
N GLU A 98 4.10 13.86 16.64
CA GLU A 98 5.41 13.28 16.89
C GLU A 98 6.44 14.32 17.34
N LEU A 99 7.37 13.89 18.17
CA LEU A 99 8.62 14.56 18.46
C LEU A 99 9.70 13.95 17.56
N GLU A 100 10.44 14.80 16.89
CA GLU A 100 11.46 14.41 15.92
C GLU A 100 12.79 15.04 16.24
N GLY A 101 13.86 14.22 16.17
CA GLY A 101 15.23 14.67 16.04
C GLY A 101 15.70 14.47 14.60
N ASN A 102 16.37 15.47 14.04
CA ASN A 102 16.91 15.39 12.69
C ASN A 102 18.32 15.95 12.59
N ALA A 103 19.08 15.44 11.63
CA ALA A 103 20.43 15.93 11.31
C ALA A 103 20.57 16.02 9.79
N ARG A 104 21.18 17.10 9.32
CA ARG A 104 21.51 17.35 7.90
C ARG A 104 22.96 17.77 7.78
N ASN A 105 23.63 17.28 6.74
CA ASN A 105 25.01 17.66 6.42
C ASN A 105 25.09 18.05 4.95
N ASN A 106 25.47 19.31 4.69
CA ASN A 106 25.67 19.80 3.34
C ASN A 106 27.06 20.42 3.20
N ARG A 107 27.76 20.05 2.14
CA ARG A 107 29.03 20.67 1.79
C ARG A 107 28.80 22.02 1.12
N VAL A 108 29.60 23.01 1.50
CA VAL A 108 29.68 24.29 0.79
C VAL A 108 30.63 24.11 -0.39
N ASP A 109 30.11 24.18 -1.60
CA ASP A 109 30.89 23.99 -2.82
C ASP A 109 31.49 25.31 -3.32
N LYS A 110 30.78 26.42 -3.14
CA LYS A 110 31.21 27.73 -3.63
C LYS A 110 30.57 28.88 -2.86
N VAL A 111 31.32 29.96 -2.70
CA VAL A 111 30.82 31.27 -2.27
C VAL A 111 30.96 32.24 -3.44
N THR A 112 29.86 32.85 -3.86
CA THR A 112 29.80 33.84 -4.96
C THR A 112 29.46 35.23 -4.44
N GLY A 113 29.58 36.26 -5.27
CA GLY A 113 29.27 37.66 -4.90
C GLY A 113 30.42 38.37 -4.21
N THR A 114 31.58 37.78 -4.10
CA THR A 114 32.80 38.49 -3.70
C THR A 114 33.39 39.27 -4.87
N PRO A 115 34.06 40.42 -4.63
CA PRO A 115 34.75 41.14 -5.70
C PRO A 115 35.91 40.35 -6.30
N PHE A 116 36.27 39.21 -5.71
CA PHE A 116 37.40 38.38 -6.14
C PHE A 116 36.92 36.92 -6.32
N PRO A 117 37.54 36.19 -7.27
CA PRO A 117 37.34 34.74 -7.36
C PRO A 117 37.79 34.09 -6.05
N THR A 118 36.94 33.27 -5.46
CA THR A 118 37.25 32.56 -4.23
C THR A 118 37.15 31.04 -4.44
N ASN A 119 38.02 30.32 -3.71
CA ASN A 119 37.86 28.90 -3.52
C ASN A 119 37.32 28.67 -2.10
N SER A 120 36.24 27.94 -2.01
CA SER A 120 35.51 27.76 -0.75
C SER A 120 35.26 26.29 -0.45
N GLY A 121 35.13 25.95 0.81
CA GLY A 121 34.85 24.59 1.24
C GLY A 121 34.48 24.55 2.70
N GLY A 122 34.15 23.37 3.19
CA GLY A 122 33.65 23.10 4.53
C GLY A 122 32.29 22.46 4.51
N ASN A 123 31.81 22.09 5.69
CA ASN A 123 30.50 21.48 5.85
C ASN A 123 29.63 22.36 6.76
N GLU A 124 28.35 22.34 6.47
CA GLU A 124 27.32 22.88 7.38
C GLU A 124 26.45 21.73 7.85
N VAL A 125 26.53 21.46 9.15
CA VAL A 125 25.76 20.41 9.82
C VAL A 125 24.65 21.06 10.62
N THR A 126 23.39 20.74 10.27
CA THR A 126 22.21 21.26 10.96
C THR A 126 21.55 20.16 11.76
N TYR A 127 21.35 20.38 13.06
CA TYR A 127 20.60 19.51 13.97
C TYR A 127 19.29 20.21 14.32
N GLY A 128 18.19 19.47 14.32
CA GLY A 128 16.87 20.02 14.64
C GLY A 128 16.10 19.14 15.61
N VAL A 129 15.32 19.78 16.47
CA VAL A 129 14.29 19.14 17.29
C VAL A 129 12.96 19.76 16.90
N MET A 130 12.01 18.94 16.43
CA MET A 130 10.75 19.36 15.85
C MET A 130 9.58 18.68 16.53
N THR A 131 8.46 19.39 16.66
CA THR A 131 7.16 18.80 16.95
C THR A 131 6.33 18.84 15.67
N ASN A 132 5.81 17.69 15.24
CA ASN A 132 5.05 17.56 14.00
C ASN A 132 3.62 17.13 14.29
N VAL A 133 2.70 17.64 13.50
CA VAL A 133 1.32 17.16 13.39
C VAL A 133 1.15 16.59 11.99
N LEU A 134 0.70 15.34 11.89
CA LEU A 134 0.54 14.63 10.64
C LEU A 134 -0.88 14.08 10.51
N TYR A 135 -1.30 13.88 9.27
CA TYR A 135 -2.58 13.27 8.96
C TYR A 135 -2.42 12.19 7.89
N ASP A 136 -2.79 10.95 8.26
CA ASP A 136 -2.82 9.78 7.37
C ASP A 136 -4.16 9.71 6.64
N PHE A 137 -4.14 9.64 5.31
CA PHE A 137 -5.33 9.53 4.47
C PHE A 137 -5.71 8.06 4.27
N ASP A 138 -6.96 7.75 4.58
CA ASP A 138 -7.53 6.43 4.29
C ASP A 138 -8.15 6.43 2.89
N ILE A 139 -7.34 6.11 1.89
CA ILE A 139 -7.78 6.06 0.48
C ILE A 139 -8.84 4.97 0.28
N ALA A 140 -8.80 3.87 1.03
CA ALA A 140 -9.76 2.79 0.89
C ALA A 140 -11.20 3.26 1.12
N LYS A 141 -11.41 4.20 2.05
CA LYS A 141 -12.73 4.82 2.28
C LYS A 141 -13.24 5.62 1.08
N TRP A 142 -12.36 6.18 0.26
CA TRP A 142 -12.74 7.03 -0.86
C TRP A 142 -12.90 6.25 -2.16
N THR A 143 -12.12 5.19 -2.35
CA THR A 143 -12.12 4.38 -3.58
C THR A 143 -13.04 3.17 -3.50
N GLY A 144 -13.54 2.83 -2.31
CA GLY A 144 -14.34 1.62 -2.07
C GLY A 144 -13.56 0.31 -2.27
N GLY A 145 -12.23 0.40 -2.38
CA GLY A 145 -11.32 -0.71 -2.63
C GLY A 145 -10.31 -0.92 -1.51
N GLN A 146 -9.44 -1.92 -1.68
CA GLN A 146 -8.29 -2.12 -0.79
C GLN A 146 -7.17 -1.17 -1.21
N SER A 147 -6.53 -0.50 -0.24
CA SER A 147 -5.31 0.28 -0.46
C SER A 147 -4.13 -0.37 0.24
N TYR A 148 -3.03 -0.49 -0.50
CA TYR A 148 -1.76 -0.98 0.03
C TYR A 148 -0.80 0.15 0.41
N VAL A 149 -1.15 1.39 0.07
CA VAL A 149 -0.33 2.58 0.28
C VAL A 149 -1.17 3.64 0.97
N PHE A 150 -0.59 4.26 2.02
CA PHE A 150 -1.24 5.27 2.84
C PHE A 150 -0.48 6.58 2.75
N PRO A 151 -0.98 7.53 1.94
CA PRO A 151 -0.42 8.86 1.91
C PRO A 151 -0.66 9.60 3.22
N TYR A 152 0.24 10.50 3.53
CA TYR A 152 0.10 11.41 4.65
C TYR A 152 0.77 12.74 4.37
N ILE A 153 0.30 13.76 5.05
CA ILE A 153 0.91 15.09 5.07
C ILE A 153 1.15 15.51 6.53
N GLY A 154 2.06 16.43 6.71
CA GLY A 154 2.31 16.98 8.03
C GLY A 154 2.97 18.35 7.98
N VAL A 155 2.88 19.03 9.09
CA VAL A 155 3.58 20.28 9.35
C VAL A 155 4.25 20.20 10.71
N GLY A 156 5.37 20.89 10.85
CA GLY A 156 6.11 20.90 12.11
C GLY A 156 6.77 22.23 12.39
N ALA A 157 7.02 22.46 13.68
CA ALA A 157 7.74 23.61 14.19
C ALA A 157 8.72 23.16 15.28
N GLY A 158 9.82 23.90 15.43
CA GLY A 158 10.86 23.56 16.39
C GLY A 158 12.03 24.52 16.37
N TYR A 159 13.18 23.99 16.72
CA TYR A 159 14.41 24.73 16.77
C TYR A 159 15.54 23.94 16.12
N ALA A 160 16.40 24.63 15.39
CA ALA A 160 17.55 24.02 14.72
C ALA A 160 18.83 24.79 14.97
N TRP A 161 19.92 24.06 15.14
CA TRP A 161 21.28 24.58 15.28
C TRP A 161 22.07 24.20 14.04
N THR A 162 22.70 25.20 13.42
CA THR A 162 23.62 24.98 12.30
C THR A 162 25.04 25.19 12.77
N ASN A 163 25.86 24.20 12.62
CA ASN A 163 27.28 24.21 12.94
C ASN A 163 28.10 24.30 11.66
N TYR A 164 28.99 25.30 11.59
CA TYR A 164 29.98 25.43 10.53
C TYR A 164 31.21 24.60 10.90
N ASP A 165 31.44 23.52 10.14
CA ASP A 165 32.62 22.70 10.30
C ASP A 165 33.63 23.04 9.20
N SER A 166 34.73 23.70 9.67
CA SER A 166 35.84 24.10 8.80
C SER A 166 35.42 24.92 7.58
N LEU A 167 34.39 25.76 7.72
CA LEU A 167 33.95 26.66 6.66
C LEU A 167 35.07 27.65 6.35
N HIS A 168 35.54 27.67 5.12
CA HIS A 168 36.61 28.55 4.66
C HIS A 168 36.36 29.07 3.25
N SER A 169 36.91 30.25 2.99
CA SER A 169 36.95 30.84 1.64
C SER A 169 38.25 31.62 1.49
N TYR A 170 39.00 31.37 0.44
CA TYR A 170 40.21 32.08 0.16
C TYR A 170 40.24 32.64 -1.28
N GLY A 171 40.78 33.86 -1.41
CA GLY A 171 40.90 34.49 -2.71
C GLY A 171 41.97 33.81 -3.55
N THR A 172 41.68 33.57 -4.85
CA THR A 172 42.63 32.89 -5.75
C THR A 172 43.72 33.82 -6.23
N ASN A 173 43.45 35.14 -6.29
CA ASN A 173 44.39 36.16 -6.83
C ASN A 173 44.73 37.25 -5.81
N PHE A 174 44.28 37.12 -4.58
CA PHE A 174 44.46 38.08 -3.53
C PHE A 174 44.60 37.42 -2.16
N PRO A 175 45.45 37.87 -1.24
CA PRO A 175 45.60 37.30 0.10
C PRO A 175 44.38 37.60 0.95
N PHE A 176 43.32 36.80 0.78
CA PHE A 176 42.09 36.84 1.57
C PHE A 176 41.82 35.42 2.03
N TYR A 177 41.67 35.25 3.34
CA TYR A 177 41.29 33.97 3.92
C TYR A 177 40.22 34.20 5.01
N TYR A 178 39.01 33.70 4.76
CA TYR A 178 37.94 33.62 5.71
C TYR A 178 37.86 32.25 6.33
N LYS A 179 37.69 32.17 7.62
CA LYS A 179 37.43 30.92 8.36
C LYS A 179 36.38 31.14 9.42
N SER A 180 35.42 30.21 9.49
CA SER A 180 34.44 30.14 10.58
C SER A 180 34.30 28.69 11.05
N ASN A 181 34.14 28.52 12.36
CA ASN A 181 33.95 27.26 13.05
C ASN A 181 33.10 27.54 14.28
N ASP A 182 31.84 27.84 14.04
CA ASP A 182 30.89 28.34 15.04
C ASP A 182 29.52 27.71 14.86
N SER A 183 28.69 27.79 15.87
CA SER A 183 27.34 27.18 15.86
C SER A 183 26.34 28.19 16.47
N ASP A 184 25.26 28.38 15.76
CA ASP A 184 24.12 29.15 16.27
C ASP A 184 22.80 28.53 15.77
N GLY A 185 21.70 28.88 16.39
CA GLY A 185 20.41 28.27 16.08
C GLY A 185 19.28 29.29 15.99
N ASN A 186 18.19 28.84 15.37
CA ASN A 186 17.00 29.64 15.23
C ASN A 186 15.74 28.76 15.12
N PHE A 187 14.59 29.42 15.14
CA PHE A 187 13.31 28.78 14.89
C PHE A 187 13.30 28.05 13.53
N ALA A 188 12.82 26.81 13.56
CA ALA A 188 12.71 25.97 12.39
C ALA A 188 11.25 25.54 12.17
N TYR A 189 10.91 25.31 10.90
CA TYR A 189 9.60 24.83 10.49
C TYR A 189 9.76 23.83 9.33
N GLN A 190 8.77 22.95 9.18
CA GLN A 190 8.80 21.98 8.10
C GLN A 190 7.40 21.62 7.58
N ALA A 191 7.38 21.17 6.33
CA ALA A 191 6.24 20.52 5.71
C ALA A 191 6.66 19.12 5.25
N ILE A 192 5.80 18.15 5.47
CA ILE A 192 6.06 16.74 5.21
C ILE A 192 4.96 16.23 4.28
N ALA A 193 5.35 15.49 3.24
CA ALA A 193 4.44 14.72 2.41
C ALA A 193 5.05 13.33 2.21
N GLY A 194 4.29 12.28 2.50
CA GLY A 194 4.83 10.94 2.45
C GLY A 194 3.80 9.88 2.12
N ILE A 195 4.31 8.70 1.91
CA ILE A 195 3.53 7.48 1.74
C ILE A 195 4.07 6.41 2.69
N ALA A 196 3.16 5.62 3.26
CA ALA A 196 3.50 4.47 4.08
C ALA A 196 2.98 3.20 3.42
N TYR A 197 3.81 2.17 3.40
CA TYR A 197 3.49 0.82 2.94
C TYR A 197 3.63 -0.15 4.12
N PRO A 198 2.53 -0.64 4.71
CA PRO A 198 2.58 -1.66 5.75
C PRO A 198 3.19 -2.95 5.22
N ILE A 199 4.11 -3.54 5.97
CA ILE A 199 4.76 -4.79 5.57
C ILE A 199 3.82 -5.96 5.91
N PRO A 200 3.36 -6.72 4.90
CA PRO A 200 2.52 -7.89 5.15
C PRO A 200 3.20 -8.90 6.07
N GLY A 201 2.46 -9.43 7.05
CA GLY A 201 2.98 -10.42 8.00
C GLY A 201 3.73 -9.85 9.22
N VAL A 202 4.04 -8.55 9.25
CA VAL A 202 4.67 -7.89 10.40
C VAL A 202 3.76 -6.76 10.90
N ALA A 203 2.94 -7.07 11.90
CA ALA A 203 2.02 -6.09 12.47
C ALA A 203 2.78 -4.85 12.97
N GLY A 204 2.31 -3.66 12.61
CA GLY A 204 2.87 -2.40 13.05
C GLY A 204 4.04 -1.87 12.22
N LEU A 205 4.71 -2.68 11.42
CA LEU A 205 5.84 -2.25 10.62
C LEU A 205 5.39 -1.69 9.27
N SER A 206 5.87 -0.50 8.92
CA SER A 206 5.64 0.12 7.61
C SER A 206 6.96 0.66 7.05
N LEU A 207 7.13 0.55 5.74
CA LEU A 207 8.11 1.33 5.01
C LEU A 207 7.53 2.71 4.71
N THR A 208 8.36 3.75 4.74
CA THR A 208 7.96 5.12 4.42
C THR A 208 8.84 5.71 3.34
N ALA A 209 8.24 6.51 2.47
CA ALA A 209 8.95 7.38 1.56
C ALA A 209 8.40 8.80 1.74
N GLU A 210 9.29 9.77 1.94
CA GLU A 210 8.91 11.12 2.33
C GLU A 210 9.64 12.16 1.50
N TYR A 211 8.92 13.22 1.17
CA TYR A 211 9.48 14.50 0.80
C TYR A 211 9.30 15.47 1.97
N ARG A 212 10.35 16.21 2.30
CA ARG A 212 10.34 17.21 3.38
C ARG A 212 10.87 18.55 2.87
N PHE A 213 10.12 19.57 3.10
CA PHE A 213 10.60 20.94 3.08
C PHE A 213 10.95 21.36 4.50
N PHE A 214 12.17 21.85 4.72
CA PHE A 214 12.64 22.26 6.05
C PHE A 214 13.27 23.66 5.95
N GLY A 215 12.73 24.60 6.72
CA GLY A 215 13.18 25.98 6.78
C GLY A 215 13.71 26.36 8.16
N VAL A 216 14.81 27.12 8.19
CA VAL A 216 15.31 27.79 9.40
C VAL A 216 15.28 29.29 9.14
N LEU A 217 14.69 30.04 10.05
CA LEU A 217 14.59 31.52 9.91
C LEU A 217 15.96 32.18 9.95
N SER A 218 16.08 33.30 9.27
CA SER A 218 17.28 34.14 9.27
C SER A 218 17.56 34.75 10.66
N GLY A 219 18.81 35.10 10.86
CA GLY A 219 19.24 35.85 12.06
C GLY A 219 20.27 35.14 12.90
N ALA A 220 20.56 33.89 12.64
CA ALA A 220 21.67 33.19 13.26
C ALA A 220 22.99 33.93 12.95
N LYS A 221 23.87 34.00 13.93
CA LYS A 221 25.12 34.77 13.90
C LYS A 221 26.29 33.82 14.10
N TYR A 222 27.24 33.91 13.20
CA TYR A 222 28.43 33.06 13.26
C TYR A 222 29.70 33.89 13.33
N ASN A 223 30.52 33.59 14.31
CA ASN A 223 31.83 34.20 14.45
C ASN A 223 32.85 33.56 13.52
N GLY A 224 33.67 34.39 12.96
CA GLY A 224 34.74 33.97 12.08
C GLY A 224 35.95 34.86 12.15
N SER A 225 36.97 34.58 11.36
CA SER A 225 38.10 35.46 11.16
C SER A 225 38.39 35.65 9.67
N VAL A 226 38.79 36.87 9.33
CA VAL A 226 39.31 37.23 8.03
C VAL A 226 40.77 37.56 8.16
N ASP A 227 41.64 36.94 7.38
CA ASP A 227 43.05 37.24 7.26
C ASP A 227 43.34 37.78 5.85
N THR A 228 43.97 38.92 5.77
CA THR A 228 44.29 39.58 4.49
C THR A 228 45.78 39.47 4.13
N GLY A 229 46.56 38.70 4.88
CA GLY A 229 47.99 38.62 4.75
C GLY A 229 48.73 39.78 5.44
N PHE A 230 48.05 40.86 5.75
CA PHE A 230 48.57 42.02 6.48
C PHE A 230 47.95 42.14 7.89
N GLN A 231 46.71 41.72 8.03
CA GLN A 231 45.93 41.87 9.27
C GLN A 231 44.90 40.76 9.40
N ARG A 232 44.72 40.30 10.63
CA ARG A 232 43.61 39.41 11.00
C ARG A 232 42.57 40.17 11.80
N SER A 233 41.32 40.05 11.35
CA SER A 233 40.15 40.63 11.97
C SER A 233 39.15 39.55 12.36
N PHE A 234 38.44 39.74 13.47
CA PHE A 234 37.32 38.89 13.86
C PHE A 234 36.03 39.49 13.28
N VAL A 235 35.21 38.63 12.72
CA VAL A 235 33.99 39.04 12.05
C VAL A 235 32.81 38.22 12.53
N GLU A 236 31.64 38.84 12.59
CA GLU A 236 30.35 38.21 12.77
C GLU A 236 29.63 38.16 11.43
N THR A 237 29.20 36.99 11.04
CA THR A 237 28.45 36.76 9.82
C THR A 237 26.99 36.49 10.18
N LYS A 238 26.01 37.19 9.57
CA LYS A 238 24.59 36.95 9.77
C LYS A 238 24.04 36.10 8.64
N ALA A 239 23.52 34.92 8.98
CA ALA A 239 22.90 34.01 8.05
C ALA A 239 21.56 34.49 7.50
N GLY A 240 21.26 34.14 6.28
CA GLY A 240 19.94 34.26 5.66
C GLY A 240 18.98 33.18 6.12
N ASP A 241 17.82 33.14 5.47
CA ASP A 241 16.89 32.03 5.62
C ASP A 241 17.48 30.78 4.96
N GLN A 242 17.33 29.64 5.63
CA GLN A 242 17.83 28.36 5.11
C GLN A 242 16.65 27.52 4.64
N TYR A 243 16.72 27.02 3.41
CA TYR A 243 15.70 26.16 2.83
C TYR A 243 16.32 24.86 2.36
N ASN A 244 15.71 23.76 2.78
CA ASN A 244 16.16 22.42 2.48
C ASN A 244 15.02 21.59 1.91
N HIS A 245 15.29 20.84 0.87
CA HIS A 245 14.40 19.87 0.25
C HIS A 245 15.01 18.49 0.42
N SER A 246 14.30 17.58 1.06
CA SER A 246 14.84 16.26 1.36
C SER A 246 13.93 15.17 0.83
N ILE A 247 14.53 14.09 0.36
CA ILE A 247 13.86 12.85 0.00
C ILE A 247 14.41 11.77 0.91
N LEU A 248 13.52 11.11 1.66
CA LEU A 248 13.90 10.11 2.66
C LEU A 248 13.17 8.79 2.40
N LEU A 249 13.86 7.72 2.70
CA LEU A 249 13.28 6.40 2.90
C LEU A 249 13.40 6.04 4.37
N GLY A 250 12.38 5.41 4.93
CA GLY A 250 12.35 5.14 6.34
C GLY A 250 11.50 3.94 6.71
N VAL A 251 11.45 3.70 8.01
CA VAL A 251 10.62 2.69 8.65
C VAL A 251 9.85 3.33 9.80
N ARG A 252 8.62 2.87 9.99
CA ARG A 252 7.78 3.22 11.12
C ARG A 252 7.26 1.96 11.78
N TYR A 253 7.36 1.88 13.10
CA TYR A 253 6.83 0.78 13.89
C TYR A 253 5.82 1.29 14.93
N ALA A 254 4.57 0.86 14.80
CA ALA A 254 3.48 1.16 15.72
C ALA A 254 3.30 0.00 16.70
N PHE A 255 3.32 0.29 18.02
CA PHE A 255 3.29 -0.73 19.07
C PHE A 255 1.88 -1.28 19.35
N ASN A 256 0.85 -0.47 19.11
CA ASN A 256 -0.56 -0.79 19.41
C ASN A 256 -1.37 -1.14 18.16
N THR A 257 -0.81 -1.91 17.25
CA THR A 257 -1.62 -2.46 16.17
C THR A 257 -2.39 -3.66 16.68
N ALA A 258 -3.73 -3.63 16.62
CA ALA A 258 -4.51 -4.84 16.75
C ALA A 258 -3.98 -5.85 15.71
N ALA A 259 -3.73 -7.09 16.15
CA ALA A 259 -3.41 -8.15 15.21
C ALA A 259 -4.46 -8.14 14.09
N PRO A 260 -4.06 -8.29 12.81
CA PRO A 260 -5.04 -8.42 11.73
C PRO A 260 -6.10 -9.44 12.16
N PRO A 261 -7.40 -9.17 11.99
CA PRO A 261 -8.39 -10.18 12.28
C PRO A 261 -7.99 -11.46 11.55
N PRO A 262 -8.08 -12.61 12.19
CA PRO A 262 -7.74 -13.86 11.53
C PRO A 262 -8.51 -13.92 10.21
N PRO A 263 -7.89 -14.38 9.11
CA PRO A 263 -8.55 -14.45 7.81
C PRO A 263 -9.92 -15.08 8.04
N ALA A 264 -10.98 -14.45 7.51
CA ALA A 264 -12.33 -14.97 7.63
C ALA A 264 -12.26 -16.46 7.26
N PRO A 265 -12.82 -17.37 8.08
CA PRO A 265 -12.79 -18.78 7.76
C PRO A 265 -13.24 -18.95 6.32
N ALA A 266 -12.43 -19.64 5.53
CA ALA A 266 -12.78 -19.89 4.13
C ALA A 266 -14.24 -20.34 4.09
N PRO A 267 -15.08 -19.84 3.18
CA PRO A 267 -16.47 -20.23 3.08
C PRO A 267 -16.50 -21.75 3.19
N VAL A 268 -17.13 -22.29 4.22
CA VAL A 268 -17.27 -23.74 4.38
C VAL A 268 -17.94 -24.17 3.08
N ALA A 269 -17.21 -24.94 2.27
CA ALA A 269 -17.76 -25.45 1.02
C ALA A 269 -19.11 -26.05 1.35
N ALA A 270 -20.17 -25.57 0.69
CA ALA A 270 -21.51 -26.12 0.90
C ALA A 270 -21.40 -27.64 0.80
N PRO A 271 -22.00 -28.42 1.75
CA PRO A 271 -21.89 -29.87 1.70
C PRO A 271 -22.23 -30.32 0.29
N ALA A 272 -21.35 -31.16 -0.28
CA ALA A 272 -21.57 -31.70 -1.61
C ALA A 272 -22.99 -32.28 -1.65
N PRO A 273 -23.82 -31.97 -2.69
CA PRO A 273 -25.17 -32.50 -2.76
C PRO A 273 -25.10 -34.02 -2.63
N ALA A 274 -25.99 -34.56 -1.78
CA ALA A 274 -26.05 -36.00 -1.56
C ALA A 274 -26.20 -36.71 -2.93
N PRO A 275 -25.53 -37.84 -3.16
CA PRO A 275 -25.59 -38.51 -4.45
C PRO A 275 -27.04 -38.83 -4.80
N ALA A 276 -27.46 -38.41 -6.00
CA ALA A 276 -28.81 -38.65 -6.48
C ALA A 276 -29.06 -40.18 -6.57
N ARG A 277 -30.15 -40.63 -5.96
CA ARG A 277 -30.58 -42.04 -6.10
C ARG A 277 -31.49 -42.16 -7.30
N SER A 278 -31.20 -43.12 -8.20
CA SER A 278 -32.02 -43.38 -9.36
C SER A 278 -32.60 -44.79 -9.35
N TYR A 279 -33.85 -44.90 -9.78
CA TYR A 279 -34.56 -46.18 -9.90
C TYR A 279 -35.06 -46.28 -11.30
N LEU A 280 -34.96 -47.52 -11.91
CA LEU A 280 -35.40 -47.81 -13.26
C LEU A 280 -36.64 -48.68 -13.26
N VAL A 281 -37.70 -48.23 -13.88
CA VAL A 281 -38.98 -48.94 -14.07
C VAL A 281 -39.14 -49.24 -15.53
N PHE A 282 -39.24 -50.54 -15.89
CA PHE A 282 -39.38 -50.99 -17.27
C PHE A 282 -40.82 -51.31 -17.64
N PHE A 283 -41.14 -51.17 -18.95
CA PHE A 283 -42.49 -51.32 -19.49
C PHE A 283 -42.49 -52.30 -20.69
N ASP A 284 -43.63 -52.97 -20.80
CA ASP A 284 -43.93 -53.78 -21.97
C ASP A 284 -44.08 -52.93 -23.24
N TRP A 285 -43.96 -53.58 -24.37
CA TRP A 285 -44.13 -52.93 -25.68
C TRP A 285 -45.49 -52.30 -25.80
N ASP A 286 -45.53 -51.04 -26.19
CA ASP A 286 -46.74 -50.24 -26.40
C ASP A 286 -47.67 -50.11 -25.16
N ARG A 287 -47.14 -50.36 -23.96
CA ARG A 287 -47.88 -50.23 -22.70
C ARG A 287 -47.34 -49.15 -21.78
N ALA A 288 -48.23 -48.61 -20.95
CA ALA A 288 -47.93 -47.72 -19.86
C ALA A 288 -48.45 -48.27 -18.51
N ASP A 289 -48.97 -49.51 -18.49
CA ASP A 289 -49.42 -50.19 -17.31
C ASP A 289 -48.26 -50.66 -16.44
N LEU A 290 -48.38 -50.53 -15.10
CA LEU A 290 -47.36 -50.95 -14.17
C LEU A 290 -47.46 -52.42 -13.86
N THR A 291 -46.36 -53.16 -14.05
CA THR A 291 -46.23 -54.54 -13.62
C THR A 291 -46.13 -54.64 -12.08
N GLY A 292 -46.28 -55.84 -11.53
CA GLY A 292 -46.07 -56.07 -10.08
C GLY A 292 -44.66 -55.68 -9.64
N ARG A 293 -43.65 -55.99 -10.48
CA ARG A 293 -42.24 -55.63 -10.24
C ARG A 293 -42.06 -54.10 -10.31
N ALA A 294 -42.68 -53.43 -11.28
CA ALA A 294 -42.64 -51.97 -11.40
C ALA A 294 -43.15 -51.32 -10.11
N ARG A 295 -44.31 -51.75 -9.59
CA ARG A 295 -44.89 -51.19 -8.32
C ARG A 295 -43.95 -51.42 -7.12
N GLN A 296 -43.26 -52.57 -7.05
CA GLN A 296 -42.30 -52.79 -5.99
C GLN A 296 -41.13 -51.79 -5.99
N ILE A 297 -40.55 -51.52 -7.19
CA ILE A 297 -39.47 -50.55 -7.37
C ILE A 297 -39.97 -49.14 -7.04
N ILE A 298 -41.20 -48.75 -7.48
CA ILE A 298 -41.77 -47.43 -7.19
C ILE A 298 -42.00 -47.26 -5.69
N ARG A 299 -42.48 -48.29 -4.99
CA ARG A 299 -42.65 -48.26 -3.52
C ARG A 299 -41.31 -48.06 -2.80
N GLU A 300 -40.28 -48.78 -3.22
CA GLU A 300 -38.93 -48.58 -2.69
C GLU A 300 -38.42 -47.16 -2.90
N ALA A 301 -38.67 -46.58 -4.08
CA ALA A 301 -38.30 -45.18 -4.37
C ALA A 301 -39.10 -44.21 -3.47
N ALA A 302 -40.41 -44.45 -3.27
CA ALA A 302 -41.25 -43.64 -2.38
C ALA A 302 -40.77 -43.68 -0.93
N GLU A 303 -40.49 -44.88 -0.38
CA GLU A 303 -39.94 -45.05 0.96
C GLU A 303 -38.61 -44.33 1.17
N ASN A 304 -37.73 -44.40 0.17
CA ASN A 304 -36.45 -43.70 0.23
C ASN A 304 -36.56 -42.19 0.06
N SER A 305 -37.57 -41.69 -0.65
CA SER A 305 -37.82 -40.27 -0.80
C SER A 305 -38.29 -39.59 0.49
N THR A 306 -39.05 -40.32 1.33
CA THR A 306 -39.53 -39.78 2.62
C THR A 306 -38.46 -39.63 3.70
N ARG A 307 -37.30 -40.26 3.50
CA ARG A 307 -36.13 -40.14 4.40
C ARG A 307 -35.27 -38.90 4.09
N VAL A 308 -35.50 -38.22 2.98
CA VAL A 308 -34.80 -37.02 2.57
C VAL A 308 -35.63 -35.80 2.92
N GLN A 309 -35.08 -34.85 3.66
CA GLN A 309 -35.76 -33.58 3.96
C GLN A 309 -35.86 -32.77 2.65
N TYR A 310 -37.10 -32.51 2.18
CA TYR A 310 -37.38 -31.77 0.93
C TYR A 310 -36.93 -32.47 -0.36
N PRO A 311 -37.37 -33.68 -0.63
CA PRO A 311 -36.94 -34.39 -1.84
C PRO A 311 -37.55 -33.74 -3.09
N ARG A 312 -36.72 -33.58 -4.10
CA ARG A 312 -37.17 -33.29 -5.46
C ARG A 312 -37.11 -34.57 -6.27
N ILE A 313 -38.23 -35.02 -6.81
CA ILE A 313 -38.32 -36.27 -7.55
C ILE A 313 -38.58 -35.94 -9.01
N GLU A 314 -37.65 -36.33 -9.87
CA GLU A 314 -37.79 -36.25 -11.34
C GLU A 314 -38.23 -37.61 -11.86
N VAL A 315 -39.32 -37.63 -12.64
CA VAL A 315 -39.86 -38.87 -13.27
C VAL A 315 -39.77 -38.70 -14.78
N ASN A 316 -38.76 -39.34 -15.36
CA ASN A 316 -38.36 -39.19 -16.75
C ASN A 316 -38.74 -40.44 -17.56
N GLY A 317 -39.65 -40.29 -18.53
CA GLY A 317 -40.13 -41.39 -19.36
C GLY A 317 -39.40 -41.48 -20.72
N TYR A 318 -39.18 -42.73 -21.14
CA TYR A 318 -38.47 -43.04 -22.39
C TYR A 318 -39.20 -44.16 -23.16
N THR A 319 -38.92 -44.24 -24.48
CA THR A 319 -39.41 -45.31 -25.35
C THR A 319 -38.26 -45.91 -26.17
N ASP A 320 -38.50 -47.05 -26.76
CA ASP A 320 -37.68 -47.54 -27.87
C ASP A 320 -38.03 -46.79 -29.18
N THR A 321 -37.33 -47.11 -30.26
CA THR A 321 -37.49 -46.48 -31.58
C THR A 321 -38.53 -47.10 -32.48
N SER A 322 -39.40 -47.99 -31.95
CA SER A 322 -40.36 -48.80 -32.78
C SER A 322 -41.64 -48.06 -33.19
N GLY A 323 -41.83 -46.81 -32.77
CA GLY A 323 -42.92 -45.97 -33.14
C GLY A 323 -42.54 -44.72 -33.93
N THR A 324 -43.50 -43.83 -34.20
CA THR A 324 -43.16 -42.49 -34.68
C THR A 324 -42.69 -41.60 -33.54
N PRO A 325 -41.77 -40.60 -33.76
CA PRO A 325 -41.32 -39.70 -32.69
C PRO A 325 -42.43 -39.03 -31.94
N ALA A 326 -43.51 -38.58 -32.63
CA ALA A 326 -44.66 -37.95 -32.01
C ALA A 326 -45.48 -38.93 -31.15
N TYR A 327 -45.56 -40.18 -31.54
CA TYR A 327 -46.22 -41.23 -30.75
C TYR A 327 -45.37 -41.56 -29.52
N ASN A 328 -44.05 -41.77 -29.72
CA ASN A 328 -43.11 -42.09 -28.65
C ASN A 328 -43.02 -40.98 -27.58
N GLN A 329 -43.09 -39.73 -28.00
CA GLN A 329 -43.17 -38.60 -27.08
C GLN A 329 -44.42 -38.71 -26.16
N ARG A 330 -45.59 -38.99 -26.74
CA ARG A 330 -46.81 -39.14 -25.95
C ARG A 330 -46.80 -40.37 -25.03
N LEU A 331 -46.24 -41.49 -25.53
CA LEU A 331 -46.13 -42.73 -24.76
C LEU A 331 -45.20 -42.58 -23.57
N SER A 332 -44.04 -41.89 -23.76
CA SER A 332 -43.08 -41.61 -22.67
C SER A 332 -43.71 -40.78 -21.56
N VAL A 333 -44.50 -39.75 -21.90
CA VAL A 333 -45.24 -38.94 -20.92
C VAL A 333 -46.29 -39.79 -20.17
N ARG A 334 -47.07 -40.65 -20.86
CA ARG A 334 -48.05 -41.55 -20.22
C ARG A 334 -47.38 -42.49 -19.22
N ARG A 335 -46.23 -43.07 -19.56
CA ARG A 335 -45.44 -43.93 -18.66
C ARG A 335 -44.97 -43.19 -17.43
N ALA A 336 -44.44 -41.97 -17.59
CA ALA A 336 -44.02 -41.16 -16.51
C ALA A 336 -45.20 -40.73 -15.59
N GLN A 337 -46.36 -40.47 -16.19
CA GLN A 337 -47.61 -40.16 -15.43
C GLN A 337 -48.08 -41.38 -14.64
N SER A 338 -48.04 -42.61 -15.17
CA SER A 338 -48.37 -43.83 -14.44
C SER A 338 -47.49 -44.04 -13.24
N VAL A 339 -46.17 -43.83 -13.38
CA VAL A 339 -45.21 -43.93 -12.27
C VAL A 339 -45.47 -42.82 -11.22
N ALA A 340 -45.67 -41.60 -11.66
CA ALA A 340 -45.94 -40.49 -10.75
C ALA A 340 -47.27 -40.68 -9.94
N ALA A 341 -48.28 -41.23 -10.61
CA ALA A 341 -49.54 -41.55 -9.91
C ALA A 341 -49.36 -42.63 -8.83
N GLU A 342 -48.51 -43.63 -9.07
CA GLU A 342 -48.20 -44.67 -8.09
C GLU A 342 -47.34 -44.10 -6.96
N LEU A 343 -46.34 -43.26 -7.22
CA LEU A 343 -45.55 -42.54 -6.18
C LEU A 343 -46.48 -41.72 -5.26
N VAL A 344 -47.46 -41.03 -5.80
CA VAL A 344 -48.44 -40.28 -5.01
C VAL A 344 -49.30 -41.22 -4.15
N ARG A 345 -49.70 -42.39 -4.68
CA ARG A 345 -50.42 -43.42 -3.93
C ARG A 345 -49.58 -43.99 -2.78
N ASP A 346 -48.29 -44.14 -2.99
CA ASP A 346 -47.32 -44.58 -1.98
C ASP A 346 -46.87 -43.45 -1.00
N GLY A 347 -47.52 -42.28 -1.02
CA GLY A 347 -47.38 -41.21 -0.02
C GLY A 347 -46.44 -40.07 -0.43
N VAL A 348 -45.94 -40.01 -1.66
CA VAL A 348 -45.11 -38.91 -2.13
C VAL A 348 -45.97 -37.68 -2.45
N PRO A 349 -45.69 -36.48 -1.93
CA PRO A 349 -46.47 -35.28 -2.25
C PRO A 349 -46.37 -34.91 -3.73
N ARG A 350 -47.50 -34.63 -4.35
CA ARG A 350 -47.56 -34.32 -5.81
C ARG A 350 -46.69 -33.12 -6.21
N ASN A 351 -46.54 -32.15 -5.33
CA ASN A 351 -45.70 -30.96 -5.57
C ASN A 351 -44.20 -31.24 -5.53
N ALA A 352 -43.79 -32.40 -5.02
CA ALA A 352 -42.40 -32.85 -5.03
C ALA A 352 -42.02 -33.56 -6.32
N ILE A 353 -42.98 -33.88 -7.20
CA ILE A 353 -42.79 -34.70 -8.41
C ILE A 353 -42.80 -33.81 -9.66
N SER A 354 -41.71 -33.86 -10.45
CA SER A 354 -41.64 -33.29 -11.78
C SER A 354 -41.67 -34.41 -12.84
N ILE A 355 -42.52 -34.27 -13.86
CA ILE A 355 -42.73 -35.30 -14.88
C ILE A 355 -42.18 -34.77 -16.21
N GLN A 356 -41.37 -35.61 -16.90
CA GLN A 356 -40.87 -35.27 -18.21
C GLN A 356 -40.88 -36.52 -19.12
N GLY A 357 -41.33 -36.36 -20.36
CA GLY A 357 -41.19 -37.41 -21.40
C GLY A 357 -40.13 -37.03 -22.40
N PHE A 358 -39.25 -37.96 -22.72
CA PHE A 358 -38.17 -37.79 -23.67
C PHE A 358 -38.39 -38.58 -24.99
N GLY A 359 -39.47 -39.39 -25.09
CA GLY A 359 -39.68 -40.22 -26.25
C GLY A 359 -38.51 -41.16 -26.53
N GLU A 360 -38.03 -41.16 -27.76
CA GLU A 360 -36.91 -41.97 -28.22
C GLU A 360 -35.56 -41.22 -28.30
N THR A 361 -35.48 -39.99 -27.72
CA THR A 361 -34.30 -39.13 -27.90
C THR A 361 -33.11 -39.50 -27.01
N HIS A 362 -33.34 -40.22 -25.91
CA HIS A 362 -32.30 -40.59 -24.93
C HIS A 362 -32.33 -42.11 -24.69
N LEU A 363 -31.82 -42.84 -25.66
CA LEU A 363 -31.76 -44.31 -25.60
C LEU A 363 -30.73 -44.79 -24.57
N LEU A 364 -31.11 -45.77 -23.73
CA LEU A 364 -30.17 -46.43 -22.81
C LEU A 364 -29.27 -47.39 -23.60
N VAL A 365 -29.84 -48.07 -24.59
CA VAL A 365 -29.14 -48.88 -25.56
C VAL A 365 -29.31 -48.25 -26.94
N ALA A 366 -28.23 -47.87 -27.60
CA ALA A 366 -28.25 -47.25 -28.89
C ALA A 366 -28.81 -48.24 -29.93
N THR A 367 -29.92 -47.89 -30.59
CA THR A 367 -30.57 -48.69 -31.64
C THR A 367 -30.89 -47.83 -32.85
N GLY A 368 -30.95 -48.45 -34.02
CA GLY A 368 -31.44 -47.81 -35.24
C GLY A 368 -32.96 -47.53 -35.15
N PRO A 369 -33.53 -46.87 -36.17
CA PRO A 369 -34.98 -46.62 -36.24
C PRO A 369 -35.79 -47.92 -36.32
N GLY A 370 -36.97 -47.96 -35.72
CA GLY A 370 -37.91 -49.08 -35.82
C GLY A 370 -37.58 -50.31 -34.97
N VAL A 371 -36.58 -50.23 -34.09
CA VAL A 371 -36.10 -51.36 -33.28
C VAL A 371 -36.85 -51.42 -31.94
N ARG A 372 -37.34 -52.59 -31.57
CA ARG A 372 -37.94 -52.86 -30.26
C ARG A 372 -36.86 -53.26 -29.26
N GLU A 373 -36.51 -52.34 -28.38
CA GLU A 373 -35.51 -52.59 -27.35
C GLU A 373 -36.13 -52.45 -25.96
N PRO A 374 -36.21 -53.55 -25.18
CA PRO A 374 -36.82 -53.55 -23.85
C PRO A 374 -36.17 -52.57 -22.89
N GLN A 375 -34.87 -52.41 -22.91
CA GLN A 375 -34.16 -51.52 -21.97
C GLN A 375 -34.43 -50.02 -22.23
N ASN A 376 -34.80 -49.65 -23.46
CA ASN A 376 -35.17 -48.31 -23.81
C ASN A 376 -36.60 -47.95 -23.34
N ARG A 377 -37.45 -48.95 -23.06
CA ARG A 377 -38.83 -48.76 -22.57
C ARG A 377 -38.85 -48.62 -21.07
N ARG A 378 -38.40 -47.48 -20.55
CA ARG A 378 -38.19 -47.27 -19.13
C ARG A 378 -38.74 -45.93 -18.65
N VAL A 379 -38.87 -45.82 -17.33
CA VAL A 379 -39.01 -44.57 -16.61
C VAL A 379 -37.88 -44.52 -15.56
N GLU A 380 -37.21 -43.41 -15.48
CA GLU A 380 -36.18 -43.13 -14.46
C GLU A 380 -36.81 -42.26 -13.38
N ILE A 381 -36.71 -42.69 -12.09
CA ILE A 381 -37.10 -41.93 -10.92
C ILE A 381 -35.80 -41.46 -10.28
N ILE A 382 -35.56 -40.15 -10.27
CA ILE A 382 -34.35 -39.54 -9.69
C ILE A 382 -34.75 -38.74 -8.46
N ILE A 383 -34.20 -39.10 -7.29
CA ILE A 383 -34.43 -38.45 -6.01
C ILE A 383 -33.19 -37.57 -5.73
N ARG A 384 -33.42 -36.26 -5.60
CA ARG A 384 -32.37 -35.28 -5.32
C ARG A 384 -32.61 -34.58 -4.01
#